data_65607012d436edc1ad2e42ecc50120f4
#
_entry.id   65607012d436edc1ad2e42ecc50120f4
#
_cell.length_a   1.000
_cell.length_b   1.000
_cell.length_c   1.000
_cell.angle_alpha   90.00
_cell.angle_beta   90.00
_cell.angle_gamma   90.00
#
_symmetry.space_group_name_H-M   'P 1'
#
loop_
_entity.id
_entity.type
_entity.pdbx_description
1 polymer ?
#
loop_
_entity_poly.entity_id
_entity_poly.type
_entity_poly.pdbx_seq_one_letter_code
_entity_poly.pdbx_strand_id
1 'polypeptide(L)'
;QCSSKKSADNAVVNATETPVPLGDPFILLHDGVYYAYGTHSNKGIEFYTSDDLLTWKYGGLALNKEDSWADRWFWAPEIYFVNGKFYMYYSADEHICVAVADSPTGPFVQDKKEPMIADEKCIDNSLFIDDNGTPYLSFVRFNDGNNIWIAELEKDLITIKKETMHPCLHVTQEWEKVWPRVNEGSYILKHNGIYYMSYSANSYESPFYGVGCATATDLMGTWTKYDENPLLQKPGKLVGVGHSAMFTDKAGKLRIVYHAHKDKDNIHPRAMYIGEVSFENVDGVDRMRISEEYITPKLVE
;
A
#
# COMPACT_ATOMS: atom_id res chain seq x y z
N GLN A 1 41.22 -2.72 -30.07
CA GLN A 1 40.04 -1.99 -29.64
C GLN A 1 38.98 -2.98 -29.21
N CYS A 2 38.97 -3.31 -27.95
CA CYS A 2 37.96 -4.08 -27.31
C CYS A 2 37.43 -3.21 -26.16
N SER A 3 36.32 -2.55 -26.33
CA SER A 3 35.73 -1.75 -25.26
C SER A 3 34.34 -2.24 -24.93
N SER A 4 34.16 -2.66 -23.69
CA SER A 4 33.04 -2.49 -22.82
C SER A 4 31.66 -3.02 -23.29
N LYS A 5 31.44 -4.31 -23.05
CA LYS A 5 30.09 -4.88 -22.88
C LYS A 5 30.03 -5.72 -21.58
N LYS A 6 30.61 -5.23 -20.47
CA LYS A 6 30.68 -6.01 -19.23
C LYS A 6 29.77 -5.55 -18.09
N SER A 7 28.96 -4.50 -18.25
CA SER A 7 28.19 -3.98 -17.11
C SER A 7 26.73 -4.44 -17.02
N ALA A 8 26.15 -4.99 -18.09
CA ALA A 8 24.75 -5.44 -18.09
C ALA A 8 24.57 -6.89 -17.60
N ASP A 9 25.59 -7.75 -17.79
CA ASP A 9 25.49 -9.18 -17.44
C ASP A 9 25.66 -9.46 -15.94
N ASN A 10 26.36 -8.56 -15.19
CA ASN A 10 26.61 -8.80 -13.76
C ASN A 10 25.39 -8.56 -12.86
N ALA A 11 24.42 -7.73 -13.27
CA ALA A 11 23.21 -7.48 -12.48
C ALA A 11 22.23 -8.67 -12.53
N VAL A 12 22.22 -9.46 -13.63
CA VAL A 12 21.33 -10.61 -13.82
C VAL A 12 21.87 -11.87 -13.12
N VAL A 13 23.20 -11.98 -12.97
CA VAL A 13 23.87 -13.17 -12.42
C VAL A 13 23.64 -13.32 -10.90
N ASN A 14 23.34 -12.22 -10.18
CA ASN A 14 23.14 -12.23 -8.72
C ASN A 14 21.68 -12.32 -8.30
N ALA A 15 20.73 -12.32 -9.24
CA ALA A 15 19.31 -12.48 -8.92
C ALA A 15 19.02 -13.93 -8.57
N THR A 16 18.26 -14.13 -7.49
CA THR A 16 17.72 -15.43 -7.10
C THR A 16 16.32 -15.62 -7.68
N GLU A 17 15.77 -16.82 -7.58
CA GLU A 17 14.37 -17.09 -7.92
C GLU A 17 13.41 -16.77 -6.76
N THR A 18 13.93 -16.28 -5.64
CA THR A 18 13.14 -15.98 -4.44
C THR A 18 12.42 -14.65 -4.60
N PRO A 19 11.08 -14.61 -4.51
CA PRO A 19 10.34 -13.34 -4.54
C PRO A 19 10.57 -12.53 -3.25
N VAL A 20 10.21 -11.27 -3.28
CA VAL A 20 10.28 -10.39 -2.10
C VAL A 20 9.13 -10.73 -1.15
N PRO A 21 9.42 -11.21 0.09
CA PRO A 21 8.39 -11.74 0.99
C PRO A 21 7.67 -10.65 1.78
N LEU A 22 7.00 -9.75 1.10
CA LEU A 22 6.23 -8.66 1.70
C LEU A 22 4.74 -8.82 1.39
N GLY A 23 3.92 -8.88 2.44
CA GLY A 23 2.49 -8.63 2.36
C GLY A 23 2.22 -7.13 2.50
N ASP A 24 1.05 -6.67 2.02
CA ASP A 24 0.64 -5.27 2.15
C ASP A 24 1.76 -4.30 1.76
N PRO A 25 2.37 -4.46 0.56
CA PRO A 25 3.58 -3.76 0.19
C PRO A 25 3.31 -2.31 -0.22
N PHE A 26 4.30 -1.48 0.02
CA PHE A 26 4.33 -0.08 -0.42
C PHE A 26 5.69 0.22 -1.05
N ILE A 27 5.71 0.93 -2.17
CA ILE A 27 6.94 1.36 -2.83
C ILE A 27 7.03 2.88 -2.84
N LEU A 28 8.16 3.39 -2.34
CA LEU A 28 8.55 4.80 -2.40
C LEU A 28 9.71 4.93 -3.39
N LEU A 29 9.58 5.87 -4.33
CA LEU A 29 10.70 6.31 -5.17
C LEU A 29 11.28 7.60 -4.58
N HIS A 30 12.55 7.58 -4.20
CA HIS A 30 13.20 8.75 -3.63
C HIS A 30 14.66 8.81 -4.10
N ASP A 31 15.06 9.96 -4.65
CA ASP A 31 16.43 10.19 -5.16
C ASP A 31 16.94 9.06 -6.07
N GLY A 32 16.05 8.57 -6.96
CA GLY A 32 16.40 7.54 -7.95
C GLY A 32 16.47 6.12 -7.42
N VAL A 33 16.10 5.87 -6.17
CA VAL A 33 16.06 4.55 -5.55
C VAL A 33 14.64 4.18 -5.18
N TYR A 34 14.26 2.95 -5.47
CA TYR A 34 12.98 2.39 -5.00
C TYR A 34 13.18 1.71 -3.64
N TYR A 35 12.29 2.03 -2.71
CA TYR A 35 12.24 1.43 -1.38
C TYR A 35 10.90 0.69 -1.24
N ALA A 36 10.96 -0.59 -0.89
CA ALA A 36 9.76 -1.39 -0.62
C ALA A 36 9.68 -1.72 0.87
N TYR A 37 8.49 -1.54 1.42
CA TYR A 37 8.16 -1.83 2.82
C TYR A 37 6.90 -2.70 2.82
N GLY A 38 6.68 -3.46 3.89
CA GLY A 38 5.47 -4.28 3.98
C GLY A 38 5.37 -5.06 5.28
N THR A 39 4.39 -5.94 5.31
CA THR A 39 4.11 -6.81 6.45
C THR A 39 4.87 -8.12 6.32
N HIS A 40 5.76 -8.40 7.27
CA HIS A 40 6.49 -9.66 7.31
C HIS A 40 7.14 -9.90 8.67
N SER A 41 7.97 -8.98 9.16
CA SER A 41 8.77 -9.17 10.37
C SER A 41 7.95 -8.97 11.66
N ASN A 42 8.24 -9.76 12.68
CA ASN A 42 7.72 -9.55 14.03
C ASN A 42 8.59 -8.60 14.88
N LYS A 43 9.69 -8.10 14.30
CA LYS A 43 10.62 -7.18 14.98
C LYS A 43 10.37 -5.72 14.63
N GLY A 44 9.51 -5.44 13.70
CA GLY A 44 9.21 -4.12 13.18
C GLY A 44 8.88 -4.13 11.70
N ILE A 45 9.27 -3.08 10.99
CA ILE A 45 9.03 -2.92 9.55
C ILE A 45 10.36 -2.99 8.81
N GLU A 46 10.47 -3.96 7.91
CA GLU A 46 11.64 -4.17 7.04
C GLU A 46 11.54 -3.34 5.76
N PHE A 47 12.70 -3.09 5.14
CA PHE A 47 12.73 -2.48 3.81
C PHE A 47 13.69 -3.20 2.88
N TYR A 48 13.42 -3.07 1.60
CA TYR A 48 14.23 -3.55 0.48
C TYR A 48 14.47 -2.41 -0.48
N THR A 49 15.57 -2.45 -1.23
CA THR A 49 15.91 -1.41 -2.22
C THR A 49 16.08 -2.02 -3.61
N SER A 50 15.78 -1.22 -4.63
CA SER A 50 15.95 -1.58 -6.04
C SER A 50 16.21 -0.35 -6.89
N ASP A 51 16.96 -0.53 -7.98
CA ASP A 51 17.14 0.49 -9.02
C ASP A 51 16.21 0.28 -10.22
N ASP A 52 15.67 -0.93 -10.40
CA ASP A 52 14.99 -1.36 -11.63
C ASP A 52 13.60 -1.98 -11.42
N LEU A 53 13.13 -2.13 -10.19
CA LEU A 53 11.90 -2.82 -9.77
C LEU A 53 11.96 -4.35 -9.92
N LEU A 54 12.95 -4.89 -10.62
CA LEU A 54 13.06 -6.33 -10.90
C LEU A 54 13.86 -7.07 -9.84
N THR A 55 14.95 -6.46 -9.41
CA THR A 55 15.88 -7.06 -8.44
C THR A 55 15.95 -6.20 -7.19
N TRP A 56 15.83 -6.85 -6.03
CA TRP A 56 15.69 -6.20 -4.74
C TRP A 56 16.68 -6.72 -3.73
N LYS A 57 17.24 -5.80 -2.95
CA LYS A 57 18.21 -6.10 -1.90
C LYS A 57 17.60 -5.81 -0.54
N TYR A 58 17.74 -6.75 0.40
CA TYR A 58 17.34 -6.56 1.80
C TYR A 58 18.14 -5.43 2.44
N GLY A 59 17.45 -4.50 3.09
CA GLY A 59 18.08 -3.34 3.71
C GLY A 59 18.12 -3.36 5.24
N GLY A 60 17.28 -4.17 5.87
CA GLY A 60 17.18 -4.22 7.33
C GLY A 60 15.84 -3.68 7.84
N LEU A 61 15.82 -3.25 9.09
CA LEU A 61 14.63 -2.67 9.73
C LEU A 61 14.62 -1.15 9.57
N ALA A 62 13.57 -0.62 8.96
CA ALA A 62 13.31 0.82 8.91
C ALA A 62 12.67 1.31 10.22
N LEU A 63 11.81 0.48 10.83
CA LEU A 63 11.21 0.71 12.15
C LEU A 63 11.51 -0.49 13.04
N ASN A 64 12.10 -0.24 14.21
CA ASN A 64 12.30 -1.23 15.24
C ASN A 64 11.14 -1.17 16.25
N LYS A 65 10.72 -2.31 16.75
CA LYS A 65 9.61 -2.38 17.73
C LYS A 65 9.85 -1.55 19.00
N GLU A 66 11.11 -1.35 19.38
CA GLU A 66 11.48 -0.54 20.54
C GLU A 66 11.18 0.95 20.33
N ASP A 67 11.06 1.38 19.08
CA ASP A 67 10.77 2.77 18.69
C ASP A 67 9.28 3.01 18.43
N SER A 68 8.44 2.01 18.69
CA SER A 68 7.00 2.05 18.47
C SER A 68 6.21 1.90 19.77
N TRP A 69 4.96 2.36 19.74
CA TRP A 69 4.01 2.24 20.85
C TRP A 69 3.78 0.81 21.28
N ALA A 70 3.58 -0.12 20.31
CA ALA A 70 3.38 -1.54 20.57
C ALA A 70 4.57 -2.32 20.04
N ASP A 71 4.70 -3.58 20.49
CA ASP A 71 5.84 -4.44 20.18
C ASP A 71 5.47 -5.63 19.28
N ARG A 72 4.28 -5.61 18.68
CA ARG A 72 3.78 -6.70 17.85
C ARG A 72 2.83 -6.25 16.75
N TRP A 73 2.64 -7.12 15.74
CA TRP A 73 1.66 -6.99 14.66
C TRP A 73 1.85 -5.70 13.87
N PHE A 74 3.05 -5.56 13.28
CA PHE A 74 3.41 -4.44 12.43
C PHE A 74 2.89 -4.70 11.02
N TRP A 75 1.86 -3.96 10.60
CA TRP A 75 1.15 -4.20 9.35
C TRP A 75 1.07 -2.98 8.47
N ALA A 76 1.06 -3.23 7.14
CA ALA A 76 0.66 -2.30 6.11
C ALA A 76 1.29 -0.90 6.21
N PRO A 77 2.64 -0.80 6.21
CA PRO A 77 3.30 0.50 6.24
C PRO A 77 3.14 1.23 4.91
N GLU A 78 2.97 2.55 4.99
CA GLU A 78 3.04 3.47 3.86
C GLU A 78 3.94 4.64 4.24
N ILE A 79 4.84 5.04 3.34
CA ILE A 79 5.87 6.03 3.62
C ILE A 79 5.74 7.22 2.67
N TYR A 80 5.67 8.42 3.24
CA TYR A 80 5.48 9.65 2.50
C TYR A 80 6.58 10.65 2.85
N PHE A 81 7.16 11.27 1.83
CA PHE A 81 8.13 12.35 2.00
C PHE A 81 7.42 13.69 1.90
N VAL A 82 7.36 14.42 3.02
CA VAL A 82 6.65 15.70 3.12
C VAL A 82 7.49 16.67 3.93
N ASN A 83 7.70 17.87 3.38
CA ASN A 83 8.43 18.96 4.06
C ASN A 83 9.79 18.52 4.63
N GLY A 84 10.53 17.72 3.85
CA GLY A 84 11.89 17.28 4.21
C GLY A 84 11.97 16.14 5.21
N LYS A 85 10.84 15.54 5.58
CA LYS A 85 10.78 14.40 6.50
C LYS A 85 10.03 13.25 5.90
N PHE A 86 10.32 12.02 6.40
CA PHE A 86 9.64 10.80 6.01
C PHE A 86 8.66 10.41 7.11
N TYR A 87 7.41 10.16 6.71
CA TYR A 87 6.33 9.74 7.61
C TYR A 87 5.95 8.32 7.24
N MET A 88 6.02 7.42 8.20
CA MET A 88 5.55 6.05 8.06
C MET A 88 4.22 5.90 8.79
N TYR A 89 3.16 5.63 8.04
CA TYR A 89 1.86 5.25 8.59
C TYR A 89 1.77 3.74 8.59
N TYR A 90 1.48 3.14 9.74
CA TYR A 90 1.47 1.69 9.92
C TYR A 90 0.50 1.31 11.02
N SER A 91 0.19 0.02 11.13
CA SER A 91 -0.54 -0.51 12.28
C SER A 91 0.41 -1.28 13.18
N ALA A 92 0.23 -1.14 14.49
CA ALA A 92 0.86 -1.97 15.50
C ALA A 92 -0.21 -2.37 16.53
N ASP A 93 -0.29 -3.65 16.85
CA ASP A 93 -1.31 -4.20 17.76
C ASP A 93 -2.73 -3.73 17.43
N GLU A 94 -3.07 -3.75 16.15
CA GLU A 94 -4.38 -3.32 15.58
C GLU A 94 -4.73 -1.86 15.88
N HIS A 95 -3.74 -0.99 16.03
CA HIS A 95 -3.94 0.46 16.18
C HIS A 95 -3.08 1.20 15.14
N ILE A 96 -3.65 2.19 14.51
CA ILE A 96 -2.92 3.00 13.54
C ILE A 96 -1.94 3.92 14.24
N CYS A 97 -0.73 3.98 13.69
CA CYS A 97 0.41 4.73 14.20
C CYS A 97 1.06 5.56 13.10
N VAL A 98 1.84 6.54 13.48
CA VAL A 98 2.74 7.26 12.58
C VAL A 98 4.08 7.45 13.26
N ALA A 99 5.15 7.15 12.54
CA ALA A 99 6.54 7.35 12.98
C ALA A 99 7.27 8.21 11.94
N VAL A 100 8.31 8.92 12.37
CA VAL A 100 9.00 9.90 11.54
C VAL A 100 10.49 9.57 11.47
N ALA A 101 11.10 9.83 10.31
CA ALA A 101 12.54 9.66 10.09
C ALA A 101 13.08 10.77 9.19
N ASP A 102 14.40 10.96 9.23
CA ASP A 102 15.12 11.87 8.34
C ASP A 102 15.60 11.18 7.05
N SER A 103 15.49 9.86 6.98
CA SER A 103 15.90 9.01 5.87
C SER A 103 14.81 8.01 5.52
N PRO A 104 14.68 7.60 4.24
CA PRO A 104 13.72 6.55 3.86
C PRO A 104 14.07 5.18 4.45
N THR A 105 15.32 4.98 4.86
CA THR A 105 15.77 3.74 5.53
C THR A 105 15.54 3.76 7.05
N GLY A 106 15.04 4.87 7.58
CA GLY A 106 14.87 5.08 9.01
C GLY A 106 16.13 5.61 9.71
N PRO A 107 16.24 5.46 11.04
CA PRO A 107 15.22 4.84 11.89
C PRO A 107 13.96 5.69 12.01
N PHE A 108 12.83 5.06 11.77
CA PHE A 108 11.51 5.66 12.05
C PHE A 108 11.22 5.54 13.53
N VAL A 109 10.83 6.65 14.17
CA VAL A 109 10.63 6.73 15.61
C VAL A 109 9.34 7.47 15.91
N GLN A 110 8.58 6.96 16.89
CA GLN A 110 7.48 7.70 17.49
C GLN A 110 8.03 8.51 18.66
N ASP A 111 8.06 9.84 18.57
CA ASP A 111 8.47 10.70 19.68
C ASP A 111 7.54 10.51 20.87
N LYS A 112 6.23 10.54 20.61
CA LYS A 112 5.21 10.11 21.55
C LYS A 112 4.77 8.70 21.17
N LYS A 113 5.09 7.73 22.00
CA LYS A 113 4.74 6.33 21.78
C LYS A 113 3.27 6.11 22.12
N GLU A 114 2.41 6.52 21.21
CA GLU A 114 0.95 6.41 21.30
C GLU A 114 0.35 6.14 19.93
N PRO A 115 -0.79 5.45 19.84
CA PRO A 115 -1.50 5.31 18.58
C PRO A 115 -2.19 6.62 18.18
N MET A 116 -2.53 6.74 16.90
CA MET A 116 -3.25 7.93 16.40
C MET A 116 -4.68 8.01 16.97
N ILE A 117 -5.30 6.85 17.24
CA ILE A 117 -6.59 6.73 17.92
C ILE A 117 -6.40 5.71 19.05
N ALA A 118 -6.47 6.16 20.30
CA ALA A 118 -6.14 5.33 21.45
C ALA A 118 -7.28 4.41 21.92
N ASP A 119 -8.51 4.85 21.72
CA ASP A 119 -9.71 4.24 22.32
C ASP A 119 -10.46 3.29 21.37
N GLU A 120 -9.94 3.03 20.19
CA GLU A 120 -10.50 2.02 19.28
C GLU A 120 -9.42 1.39 18.40
N LYS A 121 -9.69 0.17 17.94
CA LYS A 121 -8.85 -0.52 16.97
C LYS A 121 -9.11 0.00 15.58
N CYS A 122 -8.04 0.31 14.87
CA CYS A 122 -8.03 0.72 13.47
C CYS A 122 -6.79 0.17 12.79
N ILE A 123 -6.86 -0.07 11.49
CA ILE A 123 -5.72 -0.54 10.69
C ILE A 123 -5.66 0.17 9.32
N ASP A 124 -4.60 -0.06 8.58
CA ASP A 124 -4.47 0.29 7.16
C ASP A 124 -4.58 1.79 6.88
N ASN A 125 -3.84 2.59 7.64
CA ASN A 125 -3.84 4.05 7.46
C ASN A 125 -3.02 4.47 6.24
N SER A 126 -3.62 5.33 5.41
CA SER A 126 -3.07 5.84 4.16
C SER A 126 -3.24 7.35 4.07
N LEU A 127 -2.15 8.05 3.76
CA LEU A 127 -2.14 9.52 3.66
C LEU A 127 -2.50 9.96 2.24
N PHE A 128 -3.35 10.97 2.14
CA PHE A 128 -3.61 11.70 0.90
C PHE A 128 -3.57 13.20 1.19
N ILE A 129 -2.77 13.95 0.43
CA ILE A 129 -2.70 15.41 0.52
C ILE A 129 -3.37 15.98 -0.73
N ASP A 130 -4.46 16.72 -0.54
CA ASP A 130 -5.21 17.32 -1.63
C ASP A 130 -4.46 18.51 -2.25
N ASP A 131 -4.93 18.97 -3.41
CA ASP A 131 -4.30 20.06 -4.17
C ASP A 131 -4.18 21.36 -3.37
N ASN A 132 -5.10 21.61 -2.43
CA ASN A 132 -5.06 22.77 -1.54
C ASN A 132 -4.13 22.61 -0.32
N GLY A 133 -3.43 21.47 -0.24
CA GLY A 133 -2.51 21.17 0.87
C GLY A 133 -3.16 20.54 2.09
N THR A 134 -4.47 20.33 2.09
CA THR A 134 -5.17 19.68 3.22
C THR A 134 -4.82 18.18 3.25
N PRO A 135 -4.29 17.67 4.38
CA PRO A 135 -3.99 16.26 4.51
C PRO A 135 -5.19 15.47 5.02
N TYR A 136 -5.37 14.29 4.45
CA TYR A 136 -6.42 13.33 4.82
C TYR A 136 -5.79 11.97 5.12
N LEU A 137 -6.43 11.22 5.99
CA LEU A 137 -6.06 9.84 6.30
C LEU A 137 -7.26 8.94 6.07
N SER A 138 -7.11 7.93 5.22
CA SER A 138 -8.10 6.85 5.13
C SER A 138 -7.62 5.67 5.96
N PHE A 139 -8.55 4.94 6.57
CA PHE A 139 -8.21 3.84 7.47
C PHE A 139 -9.42 2.92 7.65
N VAL A 140 -9.16 1.76 8.23
CA VAL A 140 -10.19 0.76 8.53
C VAL A 140 -10.64 0.89 9.97
N ARG A 141 -11.95 0.96 10.17
CA ARG A 141 -12.59 0.81 11.48
C ARG A 141 -13.30 -0.54 11.54
N PHE A 142 -13.26 -1.17 12.70
CA PHE A 142 -13.95 -2.44 12.95
C PHE A 142 -15.35 -2.15 13.51
N ASN A 143 -16.37 -2.30 12.67
CA ASN A 143 -17.75 -2.16 13.05
C ASN A 143 -18.60 -3.06 12.15
N ASP A 144 -18.92 -4.26 12.64
CA ASP A 144 -19.59 -5.30 11.85
C ASP A 144 -18.80 -5.60 10.55
N GLY A 145 -17.52 -5.88 10.71
CA GLY A 145 -16.55 -6.08 9.64
C GLY A 145 -15.56 -4.93 9.55
N ASN A 146 -14.72 -4.98 8.52
CA ASN A 146 -13.73 -3.95 8.21
C ASN A 146 -14.35 -2.95 7.24
N ASN A 147 -14.44 -1.69 7.66
CA ASN A 147 -15.04 -0.61 6.88
C ASN A 147 -14.04 0.52 6.71
N ILE A 148 -14.00 1.12 5.51
CA ILE A 148 -13.07 2.20 5.21
C ILE A 148 -13.70 3.54 5.55
N TRP A 149 -12.97 4.32 6.35
CA TRP A 149 -13.30 5.68 6.76
C TRP A 149 -12.21 6.64 6.33
N ILE A 150 -12.51 7.92 6.33
CA ILE A 150 -11.57 9.01 6.06
C ILE A 150 -11.72 10.07 7.13
N ALA A 151 -10.62 10.77 7.44
CA ALA A 151 -10.63 11.93 8.32
C ALA A 151 -9.60 12.95 7.83
N GLU A 152 -9.79 14.22 8.19
CA GLU A 152 -8.79 15.23 7.98
C GLU A 152 -7.74 15.16 9.09
N LEU A 153 -6.47 15.37 8.72
CA LEU A 153 -5.37 15.51 9.67
C LEU A 153 -5.11 16.99 9.96
N GLU A 154 -4.56 17.26 11.13
CA GLU A 154 -3.91 18.54 11.41
C GLU A 154 -2.66 18.67 10.51
N LYS A 155 -2.11 19.89 10.44
CA LYS A 155 -0.92 20.18 9.62
C LYS A 155 0.33 19.43 10.07
N ASP A 156 0.35 18.90 11.31
CA ASP A 156 1.44 18.08 11.82
C ASP A 156 1.53 16.71 11.16
N LEU A 157 0.50 16.28 10.40
CA LEU A 157 0.40 15.00 9.74
C LEU A 157 0.30 13.81 10.72
N ILE A 158 0.06 14.08 11.98
CA ILE A 158 0.02 13.12 13.08
C ILE A 158 -1.35 13.08 13.75
N THR A 159 -1.93 14.25 14.00
CA THR A 159 -3.16 14.40 14.77
C THR A 159 -4.39 14.33 13.88
N ILE A 160 -5.28 13.39 14.17
CA ILE A 160 -6.55 13.24 13.45
C ILE A 160 -7.56 14.24 14.02
N LYS A 161 -8.23 14.96 13.11
CA LYS A 161 -9.41 15.76 13.47
C LYS A 161 -10.62 14.83 13.58
N LYS A 162 -10.89 14.31 14.78
CA LYS A 162 -11.91 13.27 15.02
C LYS A 162 -13.31 13.68 14.57
N GLU A 163 -13.65 14.97 14.66
CA GLU A 163 -14.93 15.51 14.22
C GLU A 163 -15.16 15.40 12.70
N THR A 164 -14.09 15.16 11.93
CA THR A 164 -14.16 15.05 10.48
C THR A 164 -14.31 13.61 9.98
N MET A 165 -14.31 12.62 10.87
CA MET A 165 -14.44 11.22 10.48
C MET A 165 -15.68 10.98 9.64
N HIS A 166 -15.49 10.35 8.46
CA HIS A 166 -16.55 10.13 7.48
C HIS A 166 -16.45 8.71 6.89
N PRO A 167 -17.55 7.96 6.82
CA PRO A 167 -17.54 6.62 6.24
C PRO A 167 -17.45 6.68 4.71
N CYS A 168 -16.64 5.82 4.13
CA CYS A 168 -16.45 5.73 2.68
C CYS A 168 -17.01 4.44 2.09
N LEU A 169 -16.51 3.29 2.52
CA LEU A 169 -16.83 1.98 1.94
C LEU A 169 -17.11 0.93 3.01
N HIS A 170 -18.07 0.07 2.70
CA HIS A 170 -18.32 -1.18 3.41
C HIS A 170 -18.72 -2.26 2.40
N VAL A 171 -18.79 -3.51 2.81
CA VAL A 171 -19.13 -4.64 1.91
C VAL A 171 -20.53 -4.45 1.32
N THR A 172 -20.61 -4.42 -0.01
CA THR A 172 -21.86 -4.23 -0.75
C THR A 172 -21.97 -5.13 -2.00
N GLN A 173 -20.84 -5.41 -2.67
CA GLN A 173 -20.84 -6.14 -3.94
C GLN A 173 -20.69 -7.65 -3.72
N GLU A 174 -21.27 -8.47 -4.60
CA GLU A 174 -21.29 -9.93 -4.45
C GLU A 174 -19.88 -10.54 -4.42
N TRP A 175 -18.93 -10.02 -5.23
CA TRP A 175 -17.56 -10.53 -5.21
C TRP A 175 -16.85 -10.34 -3.87
N GLU A 176 -17.30 -9.37 -3.05
CA GLU A 176 -16.77 -9.04 -1.74
C GLU A 176 -17.29 -9.97 -0.64
N LYS A 177 -18.26 -10.86 -0.96
CA LYS A 177 -18.98 -11.66 0.03
C LYS A 177 -18.56 -13.12 0.07
N VAL A 178 -17.46 -13.49 -0.60
CA VAL A 178 -16.93 -14.86 -0.56
C VAL A 178 -16.37 -15.18 0.82
N TRP A 179 -15.60 -14.27 1.35
CA TRP A 179 -15.15 -14.29 2.74
C TRP A 179 -15.43 -12.89 3.31
N PRO A 180 -16.65 -12.68 3.82
CA PRO A 180 -17.09 -11.36 4.24
C PRO A 180 -16.49 -11.04 5.63
N ARG A 181 -16.58 -9.92 6.03
CA ARG A 181 -17.06 -8.58 5.67
C ARG A 181 -15.86 -7.66 5.72
N VAL A 182 -15.12 -7.59 4.66
CA VAL A 182 -13.85 -6.86 4.62
C VAL A 182 -13.82 -5.91 3.41
N ASN A 183 -13.66 -4.62 3.69
CA ASN A 183 -13.14 -3.62 2.79
C ASN A 183 -11.96 -2.96 3.48
N GLU A 184 -10.77 -3.06 2.92
CA GLU A 184 -9.52 -2.61 3.53
C GLU A 184 -8.49 -2.18 2.48
N GLY A 185 -7.30 -1.79 2.92
CA GLY A 185 -6.18 -1.48 2.03
C GLY A 185 -6.46 -0.31 1.10
N SER A 186 -7.05 0.77 1.62
CA SER A 186 -7.41 1.94 0.82
C SER A 186 -6.18 2.73 0.38
N TYR A 187 -6.22 3.19 -0.86
CA TYR A 187 -5.26 4.14 -1.42
C TYR A 187 -6.00 5.13 -2.32
N ILE A 188 -5.78 6.42 -2.11
CA ILE A 188 -6.49 7.49 -2.83
C ILE A 188 -5.52 8.20 -3.76
N LEU A 189 -5.96 8.44 -5.00
CA LEU A 189 -5.31 9.36 -5.92
C LEU A 189 -6.35 10.27 -6.56
N LYS A 190 -5.91 11.43 -7.05
CA LYS A 190 -6.75 12.35 -7.80
C LYS A 190 -6.29 12.40 -9.25
N HIS A 191 -7.23 12.29 -10.17
CA HIS A 191 -6.96 12.36 -11.60
C HIS A 191 -8.12 13.08 -12.29
N ASN A 192 -7.80 14.15 -13.03
CA ASN A 192 -8.78 14.97 -13.76
C ASN A 192 -9.99 15.39 -12.91
N GLY A 193 -9.71 15.85 -11.69
CA GLY A 193 -10.74 16.37 -10.79
C GLY A 193 -11.58 15.32 -10.06
N ILE A 194 -11.30 14.04 -10.26
CA ILE A 194 -12.00 12.92 -9.62
C ILE A 194 -11.05 12.23 -8.65
N TYR A 195 -11.57 11.83 -7.50
CA TYR A 195 -10.85 11.01 -6.52
C TYR A 195 -11.13 9.55 -6.78
N TYR A 196 -10.05 8.75 -6.83
CA TYR A 196 -10.10 7.31 -7.04
C TYR A 196 -9.54 6.63 -5.79
N MET A 197 -10.31 5.70 -5.22
CA MET A 197 -9.86 4.89 -4.12
C MET A 197 -9.76 3.43 -4.57
N SER A 198 -8.55 2.88 -4.59
CA SER A 198 -8.37 1.44 -4.68
C SER A 198 -8.53 0.84 -3.28
N TYR A 199 -9.16 -0.32 -3.21
CA TYR A 199 -9.39 -1.03 -1.95
C TYR A 199 -9.36 -2.52 -2.20
N SER A 200 -9.28 -3.29 -1.13
CA SER A 200 -9.32 -4.76 -1.22
C SER A 200 -10.49 -5.31 -0.44
N ALA A 201 -11.04 -6.41 -0.91
CA ALA A 201 -12.19 -7.06 -0.30
C ALA A 201 -12.01 -8.57 -0.23
N ASN A 202 -12.79 -9.20 0.61
CA ASN A 202 -12.63 -10.51 1.22
C ASN A 202 -11.49 -10.51 2.24
N SER A 203 -11.33 -11.58 3.03
CA SER A 203 -10.15 -11.72 3.88
C SER A 203 -8.90 -11.94 3.02
N TYR A 204 -7.78 -11.39 3.46
CA TYR A 204 -6.50 -11.63 2.78
C TYR A 204 -6.12 -13.12 2.74
N GLU A 205 -6.70 -13.92 3.63
CA GLU A 205 -6.49 -15.38 3.65
C GLU A 205 -7.26 -16.11 2.55
N SER A 206 -8.24 -15.44 1.94
CA SER A 206 -9.04 -16.00 0.86
C SER A 206 -8.31 -15.92 -0.48
N PRO A 207 -8.36 -16.99 -1.31
CA PRO A 207 -7.86 -16.89 -2.69
C PRO A 207 -8.68 -15.91 -3.56
N PHE A 208 -9.86 -15.48 -3.07
CA PHE A 208 -10.71 -14.49 -3.73
C PHE A 208 -10.47 -13.05 -3.25
N TYR A 209 -9.43 -12.82 -2.47
CA TYR A 209 -8.96 -11.47 -2.18
C TYR A 209 -8.71 -10.74 -3.48
N GLY A 210 -9.15 -9.50 -3.60
CA GLY A 210 -9.06 -8.76 -4.86
C GLY A 210 -9.06 -7.26 -4.64
N VAL A 211 -8.79 -6.53 -5.71
CA VAL A 211 -8.73 -5.06 -5.72
C VAL A 211 -9.91 -4.51 -6.51
N GLY A 212 -10.66 -3.62 -5.88
CA GLY A 212 -11.71 -2.84 -6.52
C GLY A 212 -11.35 -1.36 -6.54
N CYS A 213 -12.21 -0.59 -7.18
CA CYS A 213 -12.11 0.86 -7.23
C CYS A 213 -13.46 1.51 -6.92
N ALA A 214 -13.40 2.59 -6.16
CA ALA A 214 -14.52 3.50 -5.95
C ALA A 214 -14.09 4.92 -6.29
N THR A 215 -15.02 5.77 -6.71
CA THR A 215 -14.76 7.15 -7.06
C THR A 215 -15.65 8.11 -6.29
N ALA A 216 -15.17 9.35 -6.14
CA ALA A 216 -15.91 10.45 -5.54
C ALA A 216 -15.50 11.77 -6.18
N THR A 217 -16.40 12.74 -6.15
CA THR A 217 -16.09 14.12 -6.54
C THR A 217 -15.71 14.97 -5.32
N ASP A 218 -15.98 14.46 -4.13
CA ASP A 218 -15.67 15.07 -2.83
C ASP A 218 -15.17 13.96 -1.90
N LEU A 219 -14.01 14.15 -1.30
CA LEU A 219 -13.40 13.19 -0.38
C LEU A 219 -14.31 12.85 0.80
N MET A 220 -15.04 13.84 1.27
CA MET A 220 -16.00 13.71 2.39
C MET A 220 -17.44 13.50 1.91
N GLY A 221 -17.60 13.16 0.64
CA GLY A 221 -18.90 12.88 0.04
C GLY A 221 -19.18 11.39 -0.10
N THR A 222 -20.00 11.07 -1.11
CA THR A 222 -20.37 9.69 -1.44
C THR A 222 -19.32 9.05 -2.36
N TRP A 223 -18.84 7.88 -1.97
CA TRP A 223 -17.97 7.05 -2.79
C TRP A 223 -18.80 5.99 -3.51
N THR A 224 -18.59 5.88 -4.82
CA THR A 224 -19.32 4.93 -5.68
C THR A 224 -18.39 3.88 -6.23
N LYS A 225 -18.63 2.62 -5.90
CA LYS A 225 -17.87 1.49 -6.43
C LYS A 225 -18.15 1.27 -7.92
N TYR A 226 -17.15 0.82 -8.66
CA TYR A 226 -17.34 0.38 -10.05
C TYR A 226 -18.17 -0.91 -10.10
N ASP A 227 -19.09 -0.95 -11.05
CA ASP A 227 -19.90 -2.16 -11.28
C ASP A 227 -19.05 -3.33 -11.78
N GLU A 228 -17.96 -3.03 -12.50
CA GLU A 228 -17.06 -4.05 -13.02
C GLU A 228 -16.03 -4.56 -12.01
N ASN A 229 -16.06 -4.12 -10.75
CA ASN A 229 -15.19 -4.70 -9.72
C ASN A 229 -15.35 -6.23 -9.61
N PRO A 230 -14.30 -6.99 -9.30
CA PRO A 230 -12.96 -6.53 -9.01
C PRO A 230 -12.19 -6.14 -10.27
N LEU A 231 -11.32 -5.14 -10.19
CA LEU A 231 -10.41 -4.75 -11.28
C LEU A 231 -9.23 -5.71 -11.38
N LEU A 232 -8.86 -6.33 -10.27
CA LEU A 232 -7.76 -7.29 -10.21
C LEU A 232 -8.10 -8.35 -9.15
N GLN A 233 -8.02 -9.63 -9.50
CA GLN A 233 -8.28 -10.70 -8.53
C GLN A 233 -7.37 -11.90 -8.70
N LYS A 234 -7.30 -12.49 -9.89
CA LYS A 234 -6.47 -13.68 -10.17
C LYS A 234 -5.68 -13.48 -11.46
N PRO A 235 -4.74 -12.52 -11.50
CA PRO A 235 -3.94 -12.33 -12.70
C PRO A 235 -2.96 -13.50 -12.86
N GLY A 236 -2.89 -14.07 -14.08
CA GLY A 236 -2.02 -15.22 -14.35
C GLY A 236 -2.31 -16.40 -13.41
N LYS A 237 -1.30 -16.80 -12.67
CA LYS A 237 -1.40 -17.90 -11.69
C LYS A 237 -1.57 -17.43 -10.26
N LEU A 238 -1.63 -16.12 -10.03
CA LEU A 238 -1.69 -15.55 -8.69
C LEU A 238 -3.09 -15.70 -8.08
N VAL A 239 -3.13 -15.92 -6.79
CA VAL A 239 -4.34 -15.93 -5.97
C VAL A 239 -4.12 -15.14 -4.69
N GLY A 240 -5.19 -14.68 -4.07
CA GLY A 240 -5.10 -13.89 -2.86
C GLY A 240 -4.44 -12.53 -3.09
N VAL A 241 -4.78 -11.89 -4.21
CA VAL A 241 -4.14 -10.65 -4.68
C VAL A 241 -4.82 -9.43 -4.09
N GLY A 242 -4.06 -8.57 -3.48
CA GLY A 242 -4.61 -7.31 -2.98
C GLY A 242 -3.70 -6.55 -2.05
N HIS A 243 -4.31 -5.69 -1.27
CA HIS A 243 -3.71 -4.67 -0.43
C HIS A 243 -2.69 -3.87 -1.22
N SER A 244 -3.21 -3.02 -2.11
CA SER A 244 -2.40 -2.30 -3.10
C SER A 244 -2.12 -0.86 -2.71
N ALA A 245 -1.05 -0.33 -3.26
CA ALA A 245 -0.73 1.08 -3.26
C ALA A 245 -0.15 1.45 -4.63
N MET A 246 -0.09 2.73 -4.95
CA MET A 246 0.35 3.19 -6.25
C MET A 246 1.57 4.10 -6.14
N PHE A 247 2.37 4.12 -7.18
CA PHE A 247 3.52 5.00 -7.29
C PHE A 247 3.80 5.30 -8.77
N THR A 248 4.45 6.42 -9.03
CA THR A 248 4.94 6.75 -10.37
C THR A 248 6.39 6.33 -10.47
N ASP A 249 6.71 5.51 -11.49
CA ASP A 249 8.07 5.01 -11.68
C ASP A 249 9.00 6.05 -12.31
N LYS A 250 10.28 5.70 -12.48
CA LYS A 250 11.30 6.58 -13.07
C LYS A 250 10.96 7.02 -14.50
N ALA A 251 10.18 6.23 -15.22
CA ALA A 251 9.74 6.52 -16.60
C ALA A 251 8.45 7.37 -16.64
N GLY A 252 7.90 7.73 -15.49
CA GLY A 252 6.66 8.50 -15.38
C GLY A 252 5.39 7.66 -15.51
N LYS A 253 5.49 6.33 -15.46
CA LYS A 253 4.31 5.43 -15.51
C LYS A 253 3.72 5.24 -14.12
N LEU A 254 2.40 5.24 -14.06
CA LEU A 254 1.68 4.89 -12.84
C LEU A 254 1.70 3.38 -12.64
N ARG A 255 2.20 2.95 -11.49
CA ARG A 255 2.34 1.55 -11.12
C ARG A 255 1.50 1.23 -9.90
N ILE A 256 1.13 -0.05 -9.76
CA ILE A 256 0.47 -0.58 -8.59
C ILE A 256 1.33 -1.70 -8.00
N VAL A 257 1.55 -1.64 -6.68
CA VAL A 257 2.20 -2.70 -5.94
C VAL A 257 1.14 -3.41 -5.09
N TYR A 258 1.20 -4.73 -5.03
CA TYR A 258 0.26 -5.56 -4.27
C TYR A 258 0.94 -6.85 -3.86
N HIS A 259 0.31 -7.60 -2.97
CA HIS A 259 0.80 -8.94 -2.65
C HIS A 259 -0.10 -10.00 -3.27
N ALA A 260 0.43 -11.22 -3.31
CA ALA A 260 -0.35 -12.44 -3.55
C ALA A 260 0.07 -13.50 -2.54
N HIS A 261 -0.73 -14.56 -2.42
CA HIS A 261 -0.36 -15.74 -1.67
C HIS A 261 0.93 -16.35 -2.25
N LYS A 262 1.67 -17.10 -1.43
CA LYS A 262 2.87 -17.81 -1.87
C LYS A 262 2.60 -18.67 -3.10
N ASP A 263 1.53 -19.45 -3.06
CA ASP A 263 1.01 -20.24 -4.16
C ASP A 263 -0.48 -20.57 -3.91
N LYS A 264 -1.09 -21.38 -4.76
CA LYS A 264 -2.51 -21.74 -4.64
C LYS A 264 -2.85 -22.52 -3.36
N ASP A 265 -1.86 -23.16 -2.72
CA ASP A 265 -2.05 -24.04 -1.57
C ASP A 265 -1.57 -23.40 -0.25
N ASN A 266 -0.73 -22.37 -0.33
CA ASN A 266 -0.10 -21.74 0.83
C ASN A 266 -0.24 -20.22 0.78
N ILE A 267 -0.67 -19.63 1.88
CA ILE A 267 -0.80 -18.17 2.00
C ILE A 267 0.57 -17.53 2.22
N HIS A 268 1.28 -17.98 3.23
CA HIS A 268 2.54 -17.39 3.67
C HIS A 268 3.77 -18.16 3.18
N PRO A 269 4.89 -17.44 2.98
CA PRO A 269 5.00 -16.00 2.98
C PRO A 269 4.33 -15.38 1.75
N ARG A 270 3.58 -14.30 1.96
CA ARG A 270 3.04 -13.52 0.84
C ARG A 270 4.20 -12.89 0.07
N ALA A 271 4.00 -12.59 -1.19
CA ALA A 271 5.03 -12.02 -2.05
C ALA A 271 4.52 -10.76 -2.74
N MET A 272 5.45 -9.84 -3.02
CA MET A 272 5.19 -8.57 -3.66
C MET A 272 5.20 -8.70 -5.18
N TYR A 273 4.24 -8.08 -5.84
CA TYR A 273 4.12 -7.98 -7.31
C TYR A 273 3.84 -6.55 -7.72
N ILE A 274 4.22 -6.20 -8.95
CA ILE A 274 4.09 -4.84 -9.47
C ILE A 274 3.41 -4.89 -10.85
N GLY A 275 2.31 -4.16 -10.99
CA GLY A 275 1.57 -4.02 -12.24
C GLY A 275 1.52 -2.58 -12.74
N GLU A 276 0.67 -2.35 -13.73
CA GLU A 276 0.44 -1.02 -14.31
C GLU A 276 -1.00 -0.57 -14.09
N VAL A 277 -1.16 0.74 -13.87
CA VAL A 277 -2.46 1.40 -13.79
C VAL A 277 -2.59 2.34 -14.98
N SER A 278 -3.74 2.31 -15.62
CA SER A 278 -4.07 3.22 -16.72
C SER A 278 -5.47 3.78 -16.54
N PHE A 279 -5.79 4.80 -17.33
CA PHE A 279 -7.12 5.39 -17.36
C PHE A 279 -7.66 5.28 -18.79
N GLU A 280 -8.88 4.77 -18.89
CA GLU A 280 -9.61 4.67 -20.16
C GLU A 280 -10.77 5.65 -20.14
N ASN A 281 -10.83 6.51 -21.17
CA ASN A 281 -11.96 7.44 -21.29
C ASN A 281 -13.21 6.68 -21.73
N VAL A 282 -14.25 6.70 -20.90
CA VAL A 282 -15.55 6.11 -21.17
C VAL A 282 -16.60 7.19 -20.98
N ASP A 283 -17.25 7.58 -22.08
CA ASP A 283 -18.29 8.61 -22.08
C ASP A 283 -17.87 9.94 -21.42
N GLY A 284 -16.62 10.34 -21.66
CA GLY A 284 -16.08 11.60 -21.17
C GLY A 284 -15.50 11.56 -19.76
N VAL A 285 -15.50 10.39 -19.10
CA VAL A 285 -14.92 10.19 -17.77
C VAL A 285 -13.81 9.15 -17.85
N ASP A 286 -12.67 9.47 -17.24
CA ASP A 286 -11.55 8.54 -17.17
C ASP A 286 -11.81 7.50 -16.08
N ARG A 287 -11.79 6.23 -16.48
CA ARG A 287 -11.97 5.09 -15.57
C ARG A 287 -10.63 4.41 -15.33
N MET A 288 -10.35 4.08 -14.08
CA MET A 288 -9.16 3.34 -13.69
C MET A 288 -9.20 1.92 -14.21
N ARG A 289 -8.07 1.46 -14.76
CA ARG A 289 -7.85 0.08 -15.20
C ARG A 289 -6.56 -0.43 -14.58
N ILE A 290 -6.54 -1.69 -14.18
CA ILE A 290 -5.36 -2.37 -13.65
C ILE A 290 -5.01 -3.50 -14.62
N SER A 291 -3.77 -3.51 -15.10
CA SER A 291 -3.30 -4.55 -16.02
C SER A 291 -3.25 -5.92 -15.32
N GLU A 292 -3.65 -6.96 -16.06
CA GLU A 292 -3.47 -8.36 -15.64
C GLU A 292 -1.99 -8.80 -15.71
N GLU A 293 -1.17 -8.06 -16.47
CA GLU A 293 0.26 -8.30 -16.55
C GLU A 293 0.98 -7.71 -15.34
N TYR A 294 2.00 -8.41 -14.86
CA TYR A 294 2.77 -7.98 -13.71
C TYR A 294 4.21 -8.43 -13.83
N ILE A 295 5.09 -7.72 -13.15
CA ILE A 295 6.47 -8.16 -12.92
C ILE A 295 6.56 -8.85 -11.55
N THR A 296 7.45 -9.83 -11.46
CA THR A 296 7.74 -10.56 -10.23
C THR A 296 9.10 -10.12 -9.69
N PRO A 297 9.12 -9.24 -8.68
CA PRO A 297 10.37 -8.84 -8.04
C PRO A 297 11.09 -10.03 -7.44
N LYS A 298 12.41 -10.09 -7.59
CA LYS A 298 13.27 -11.15 -7.08
C LYS A 298 14.34 -10.57 -6.15
N LEU A 299 14.69 -11.32 -5.13
CA LEU A 299 15.79 -10.98 -4.24
C LEU A 299 17.13 -11.20 -4.93
N VAL A 300 18.09 -10.33 -4.63
CA VAL A 300 19.51 -10.57 -4.92
C VAL A 300 20.17 -11.18 -3.69
N GLU A 301 21.27 -11.93 -3.91
CA GLU A 301 22.07 -12.48 -2.81
C GLU A 301 22.85 -11.39 -2.06
#